data_ef66750bfad48de193acfa750eabc940
#
_entry.id   ef66750bfad48de193acfa750eabc940
#
_cell.length_a   1.000
_cell.length_b   1.000
_cell.length_c   1.000
_cell.angle_alpha   90.00
_cell.angle_beta   90.00
_cell.angle_gamma   90.00
#
_symmetry.space_group_name_H-M   'P 1'
#
loop_
_entity.id
_entity.type
_entity.pdbx_description
1 polymer ?
#
loop_
_entity_poly.entity_id
_entity_poly.type
_entity_poly.pdbx_seq_one_letter_code
_entity_poly.pdbx_strand_id
1 'polypeptide(L)'
;MTRQNWQMFSGAIPEYKVDEIVKLAGNTTEASTFNEGGSDVRKSRVAWLTNNKPVLDLLHNFVDMANRNAFKAHIYKKADIQFTEYLGSEGGHYSWHHDIDWNRDDGLDRKLSVTVQLSSPDEYEGGDFSFSECQSPDKSSKEKGTVLVFPSYLQHAVQPVTSGTRRSLVAWFEGPRWI
;
A
#
# COMPACT_ATOMS: atom_id res chain seq x y z
N MET A 1 0.35 -18.53 -20.76
CA MET A 1 0.46 -17.15 -20.22
C MET A 1 1.14 -17.23 -18.87
N THR A 2 2.19 -16.43 -18.66
CA THR A 2 2.83 -16.31 -17.35
C THR A 2 1.91 -15.56 -16.40
N ARG A 3 1.75 -16.04 -15.16
CA ARG A 3 0.96 -15.34 -14.13
C ARG A 3 1.59 -13.99 -13.85
N GLN A 4 0.79 -12.93 -13.82
CA GLN A 4 1.20 -11.61 -13.35
C GLN A 4 0.88 -11.51 -11.86
N ASN A 5 1.92 -11.30 -11.05
CA ASN A 5 1.77 -11.25 -9.60
C ASN A 5 1.43 -9.85 -9.10
N TRP A 6 1.79 -8.83 -9.85
CA TRP A 6 1.49 -7.43 -9.58
C TRP A 6 1.39 -6.61 -10.87
N GLN A 7 0.78 -5.44 -10.79
CA GLN A 7 0.68 -4.45 -11.86
C GLN A 7 1.21 -3.12 -11.35
N MET A 8 2.07 -2.45 -12.10
CA MET A 8 2.65 -1.16 -11.73
C MET A 8 2.34 -0.10 -12.78
N PHE A 9 2.02 1.10 -12.32
CA PHE A 9 1.75 2.29 -13.12
C PHE A 9 2.73 3.37 -12.67
N SER A 10 3.88 3.47 -13.36
CA SER A 10 4.99 4.36 -12.97
C SER A 10 4.61 5.82 -13.14
N GLY A 11 4.78 6.62 -12.08
CA GLY A 11 4.53 8.06 -12.09
C GLY A 11 3.11 8.46 -12.54
N ALA A 12 2.13 7.57 -12.38
CA ALA A 12 0.81 7.73 -12.98
C ALA A 12 -0.08 8.77 -12.28
N ILE A 13 0.19 9.07 -11.02
CA ILE A 13 -0.51 10.14 -10.29
C ILE A 13 0.35 11.40 -10.35
N PRO A 14 -0.18 12.50 -10.92
CA PRO A 14 0.58 13.74 -11.05
C PRO A 14 0.90 14.36 -9.69
N GLU A 15 2.01 15.10 -9.62
CA GLU A 15 2.57 15.63 -8.38
C GLU A 15 1.57 16.47 -7.58
N TYR A 16 0.82 17.35 -8.25
CA TYR A 16 -0.18 18.19 -7.57
C TYR A 16 -1.24 17.34 -6.82
N LYS A 17 -1.59 16.18 -7.39
CA LYS A 17 -2.56 15.25 -6.77
C LYS A 17 -1.93 14.50 -5.59
N VAL A 18 -0.66 14.13 -5.69
CA VAL A 18 0.11 13.57 -4.57
C VAL A 18 0.16 14.56 -3.42
N ASP A 19 0.46 15.83 -3.70
CA ASP A 19 0.50 16.89 -2.69
C ASP A 19 -0.85 17.13 -2.02
N GLU A 20 -1.95 17.06 -2.76
CA GLU A 20 -3.31 17.10 -2.19
C GLU A 20 -3.54 15.95 -1.19
N ILE A 21 -3.15 14.72 -1.55
CA ILE A 21 -3.29 13.54 -0.68
C ILE A 21 -2.48 13.71 0.61
N VAL A 22 -1.24 14.19 0.51
CA VAL A 22 -0.39 14.45 1.68
C VAL A 22 -1.04 15.49 2.61
N LYS A 23 -1.61 16.55 2.05
CA LYS A 23 -2.34 17.57 2.84
C LYS A 23 -3.58 17.01 3.54
N LEU A 24 -4.33 16.14 2.86
CA LEU A 24 -5.53 15.51 3.43
C LEU A 24 -5.20 14.62 4.64
N ALA A 25 -4.03 14.00 4.66
CA ALA A 25 -3.61 13.13 5.75
C ALA A 25 -3.49 13.87 7.10
N GLY A 26 -3.05 15.14 7.07
CA GLY A 26 -2.90 15.94 8.29
C GLY A 26 -1.94 15.30 9.30
N ASN A 27 -2.35 15.24 10.56
CA ASN A 27 -1.55 14.65 11.63
C ASN A 27 -1.61 13.12 11.62
N THR A 28 -0.46 12.49 11.79
CA THR A 28 -0.33 11.04 11.89
C THR A 28 -0.19 10.59 13.34
N THR A 29 -0.58 9.33 13.61
CA THR A 29 -0.41 8.65 14.90
C THR A 29 0.38 7.36 14.71
N GLU A 30 0.97 6.83 15.77
CA GLU A 30 1.67 5.54 15.71
C GLU A 30 0.71 4.43 15.23
N ALA A 31 1.21 3.61 14.31
CA ALA A 31 0.44 2.48 13.79
C ALA A 31 0.42 1.34 14.81
N SER A 32 -0.76 0.71 14.96
CA SER A 32 -0.90 -0.57 15.64
C SER A 32 -0.93 -1.72 14.62
N THR A 33 -0.44 -2.89 15.02
CA THR A 33 -0.56 -4.12 14.25
C THR A 33 -1.56 -5.06 14.91
N PHE A 34 -2.29 -5.83 14.08
CA PHE A 34 -3.23 -6.85 14.59
C PHE A 34 -2.49 -8.07 15.16
N ASN A 35 -1.19 -8.22 14.87
CA ASN A 35 -0.37 -9.32 15.34
C ASN A 35 0.48 -8.90 16.55
N GLU A 36 0.66 -9.80 17.50
CA GLU A 36 1.61 -9.64 18.60
C GLU A 36 3.03 -9.52 18.03
N GLY A 37 3.74 -8.45 18.32
CA GLY A 37 5.09 -8.20 17.82
C GLY A 37 5.49 -6.73 17.89
N GLY A 38 4.53 -5.85 18.04
CA GLY A 38 4.76 -4.41 18.30
C GLY A 38 5.67 -3.72 17.29
N SER A 39 6.62 -2.92 17.78
CA SER A 39 7.56 -2.14 16.96
C SER A 39 8.57 -2.98 16.18
N ASP A 40 8.75 -4.26 16.53
CA ASP A 40 9.66 -5.18 15.80
C ASP A 40 9.06 -5.61 14.47
N VAL A 41 7.72 -5.67 14.37
CA VAL A 41 7.01 -6.02 13.14
C VAL A 41 6.75 -4.79 12.28
N ARG A 42 6.34 -3.69 12.90
CA ARG A 42 6.00 -2.45 12.21
C ARG A 42 6.36 -1.24 13.04
N LYS A 43 7.03 -0.29 12.40
CA LYS A 43 7.26 1.04 12.95
C LYS A 43 6.91 2.08 11.89
N SER A 44 5.76 2.70 12.04
CA SER A 44 5.25 3.70 11.12
C SER A 44 4.22 4.59 11.80
N ARG A 45 3.89 5.70 11.15
CA ARG A 45 2.82 6.60 11.55
C ARG A 45 1.73 6.60 10.48
N VAL A 46 0.47 6.71 10.88
CA VAL A 46 -0.66 6.56 9.98
C VAL A 46 -1.71 7.64 10.18
N ALA A 47 -2.46 7.90 9.10
CA ALA A 47 -3.73 8.61 9.10
C ALA A 47 -4.72 7.90 8.18
N TRP A 48 -5.99 7.90 8.52
CA TRP A 48 -7.01 7.19 7.75
C TRP A 48 -7.77 8.13 6.82
N LEU A 49 -7.85 7.75 5.54
CA LEU A 49 -8.59 8.43 4.49
C LEU A 49 -9.76 7.60 3.93
N THR A 50 -10.20 6.58 4.64
CA THR A 50 -11.22 5.60 4.21
C THR A 50 -12.50 6.27 3.72
N ASN A 51 -12.93 7.37 4.35
CA ASN A 51 -14.16 8.08 3.99
C ASN A 51 -13.96 9.16 2.91
N ASN A 52 -12.76 9.29 2.34
CA ASN A 52 -12.49 10.26 1.28
C ASN A 52 -12.88 9.68 -0.07
N LYS A 53 -14.06 10.06 -0.57
CA LYS A 53 -14.58 9.55 -1.84
C LYS A 53 -13.69 9.87 -3.04
N PRO A 54 -13.15 11.08 -3.24
CA PRO A 54 -12.26 11.37 -4.36
C PRO A 54 -10.99 10.49 -4.37
N VAL A 55 -10.40 10.21 -3.20
CA VAL A 55 -9.24 9.31 -3.09
C VAL A 55 -9.65 7.88 -3.41
N LEU A 56 -10.79 7.40 -2.90
CA LEU A 56 -11.31 6.08 -3.23
C LEU A 56 -11.54 5.92 -4.75
N ASP A 57 -12.15 6.92 -5.39
CA ASP A 57 -12.42 6.90 -6.83
C ASP A 57 -11.12 6.84 -7.64
N LEU A 58 -10.12 7.63 -7.25
CA LEU A 58 -8.80 7.62 -7.89
C LEU A 58 -8.14 6.23 -7.81
N LEU A 59 -8.07 5.66 -6.61
CA LEU A 59 -7.45 4.34 -6.40
C LEU A 59 -8.24 3.22 -7.09
N HIS A 60 -9.55 3.28 -7.05
CA HIS A 60 -10.41 2.29 -7.70
C HIS A 60 -10.16 2.22 -9.20
N ASN A 61 -9.89 3.34 -9.88
CA ASN A 61 -9.59 3.35 -11.31
C ASN A 61 -8.35 2.50 -11.63
N PHE A 62 -7.28 2.62 -10.85
CA PHE A 62 -6.07 1.81 -11.03
C PHE A 62 -6.30 0.34 -10.68
N VAL A 63 -6.99 0.09 -9.57
CA VAL A 63 -7.31 -1.27 -9.13
C VAL A 63 -8.20 -1.99 -10.12
N ASP A 64 -9.23 -1.34 -10.65
CA ASP A 64 -10.12 -1.91 -11.66
C ASP A 64 -9.35 -2.23 -12.97
N MET A 65 -8.47 -1.33 -13.41
CA MET A 65 -7.63 -1.56 -14.57
C MET A 65 -6.69 -2.78 -14.36
N ALA A 66 -5.98 -2.82 -13.24
CA ALA A 66 -5.10 -3.93 -12.88
C ALA A 66 -5.88 -5.25 -12.75
N ASN A 67 -7.05 -5.20 -12.14
CA ASN A 67 -7.91 -6.37 -11.95
C ASN A 67 -8.41 -6.95 -13.29
N ARG A 68 -8.85 -6.08 -14.20
CA ARG A 68 -9.27 -6.52 -15.54
C ARG A 68 -8.11 -7.10 -16.34
N ASN A 69 -6.91 -6.55 -16.19
CA ASN A 69 -5.73 -7.02 -16.94
C ASN A 69 -5.17 -8.34 -16.38
N ALA A 70 -5.10 -8.50 -15.07
CA ALA A 70 -4.29 -9.56 -14.45
C ALA A 70 -5.04 -10.47 -13.47
N PHE A 71 -5.84 -9.93 -12.54
CA PHE A 71 -6.23 -10.70 -11.35
C PHE A 71 -7.60 -11.34 -11.45
N LYS A 72 -8.57 -10.69 -12.10
CA LYS A 72 -9.95 -11.17 -12.27
C LYS A 72 -10.65 -11.49 -10.94
N ALA A 73 -10.27 -10.80 -9.88
CA ALA A 73 -10.88 -10.97 -8.56
C ALA A 73 -12.26 -10.30 -8.50
N HIS A 74 -13.16 -10.90 -7.72
CA HIS A 74 -14.42 -10.23 -7.40
C HIS A 74 -14.14 -9.20 -6.30
N ILE A 75 -14.23 -7.92 -6.64
CA ILE A 75 -14.02 -6.80 -5.72
C ILE A 75 -15.23 -5.86 -5.70
N TYR A 76 -15.41 -5.21 -4.56
CA TYR A 76 -16.34 -4.11 -4.38
C TYR A 76 -15.59 -2.78 -4.49
N LYS A 77 -16.31 -1.70 -4.84
CA LYS A 77 -15.78 -0.33 -4.72
C LYS A 77 -15.80 0.12 -3.27
N LYS A 78 -15.06 -0.59 -2.44
CA LYS A 78 -14.94 -0.38 -0.99
C LYS A 78 -13.52 -0.73 -0.57
N ALA A 79 -12.88 0.17 0.16
CA ALA A 79 -11.53 -0.03 0.69
C ALA A 79 -11.31 0.74 1.97
N ASP A 80 -10.51 0.18 2.87
CA ASP A 80 -9.83 0.97 3.87
C ASP A 80 -8.62 1.65 3.22
N ILE A 81 -8.44 2.95 3.50
CA ILE A 81 -7.39 3.76 2.90
C ILE A 81 -6.55 4.38 4.01
N GLN A 82 -5.25 4.07 3.99
CA GLN A 82 -4.31 4.48 5.02
C GLN A 82 -3.15 5.27 4.40
N PHE A 83 -2.96 6.49 4.87
CA PHE A 83 -1.72 7.23 4.66
C PHE A 83 -0.69 6.73 5.68
N THR A 84 0.54 6.48 5.23
CA THR A 84 1.60 5.92 6.06
C THR A 84 2.89 6.72 5.91
N GLU A 85 3.52 7.04 7.04
CA GLU A 85 4.87 7.62 7.12
C GLU A 85 5.84 6.66 7.79
N TYR A 86 6.99 6.47 7.17
CA TYR A 86 8.13 5.75 7.72
C TYR A 86 9.25 6.76 7.94
N LEU A 87 9.58 7.02 9.21
CA LEU A 87 10.61 8.00 9.58
C LEU A 87 11.98 7.32 9.69
N GLY A 88 12.98 7.85 8.99
CA GLY A 88 14.36 7.36 9.09
C GLY A 88 14.95 7.51 10.48
N SER A 89 14.57 8.59 11.20
CA SER A 89 14.96 8.82 12.60
C SER A 89 14.49 7.73 13.57
N GLU A 90 13.48 6.96 13.19
CA GLU A 90 12.88 5.88 13.98
C GLU A 90 13.20 4.49 13.41
N GLY A 91 13.90 4.41 12.27
CA GLY A 91 14.08 3.14 11.53
C GLY A 91 12.76 2.59 11.00
N GLY A 92 11.89 3.48 10.52
CA GLY A 92 10.54 3.13 10.07
C GLY A 92 10.53 1.99 9.07
N HIS A 93 9.71 0.97 9.32
CA HIS A 93 9.65 -0.26 8.51
C HIS A 93 8.33 -1.00 8.69
N TYR A 94 8.11 -2.00 7.85
CA TYR A 94 7.07 -3.01 8.02
C TYR A 94 7.60 -4.36 7.56
N SER A 95 7.83 -5.27 8.50
CA SER A 95 8.37 -6.60 8.24
C SER A 95 7.43 -7.43 7.37
N TRP A 96 7.88 -8.61 6.95
CA TRP A 96 7.12 -9.53 6.12
C TRP A 96 5.73 -9.82 6.69
N HIS A 97 4.69 -9.54 5.92
CA HIS A 97 3.30 -9.74 6.29
C HIS A 97 2.40 -9.96 5.07
N HIS A 98 1.24 -10.53 5.31
CA HIS A 98 0.11 -10.56 4.38
C HIS A 98 -0.90 -9.49 4.77
N ASP A 99 -1.67 -9.00 3.81
CA ASP A 99 -2.75 -8.05 4.08
C ASP A 99 -4.10 -8.72 4.39
N ILE A 100 -4.18 -10.05 4.24
CA ILE A 100 -5.38 -10.81 4.58
C ILE A 100 -5.45 -11.03 6.10
N ASP A 101 -6.62 -10.75 6.68
CA ASP A 101 -6.98 -11.17 8.02
C ASP A 101 -7.85 -12.44 7.93
N TRP A 102 -7.23 -13.60 8.16
CA TRP A 102 -7.88 -14.89 8.09
C TRP A 102 -8.90 -15.16 9.21
N ASN A 103 -8.89 -14.34 10.28
CA ASN A 103 -9.81 -14.45 11.41
C ASN A 103 -11.08 -13.59 11.23
N ARG A 104 -11.20 -12.92 10.12
CA ARG A 104 -12.33 -12.07 9.81
C ARG A 104 -13.60 -12.90 9.59
N ASP A 105 -14.73 -12.50 10.20
CA ASP A 105 -15.99 -13.26 10.21
C ASP A 105 -17.17 -12.54 9.54
N ASP A 106 -16.93 -11.35 8.96
CA ASP A 106 -17.97 -10.54 8.30
C ASP A 106 -18.29 -10.98 6.86
N GLY A 107 -17.73 -12.11 6.40
CA GLY A 107 -17.94 -12.61 5.05
C GLY A 107 -17.15 -11.92 3.95
N LEU A 108 -16.26 -11.01 4.32
CA LEU A 108 -15.41 -10.24 3.41
C LEU A 108 -13.94 -10.60 3.60
N ASP A 109 -13.19 -10.50 2.51
CA ASP A 109 -11.73 -10.54 2.51
C ASP A 109 -11.14 -9.35 1.78
N ARG A 110 -9.96 -8.90 2.19
CA ARG A 110 -9.11 -8.05 1.35
C ARG A 110 -8.65 -8.85 0.15
N LYS A 111 -8.97 -8.38 -1.04
CA LYS A 111 -8.68 -9.06 -2.31
C LYS A 111 -7.48 -8.48 -3.02
N LEU A 112 -7.47 -7.18 -3.20
CA LEU A 112 -6.41 -6.44 -3.87
C LEU A 112 -5.90 -5.32 -2.97
N SER A 113 -4.60 -5.32 -2.78
CA SER A 113 -3.87 -4.24 -2.13
C SER A 113 -3.34 -3.28 -3.18
N VAL A 114 -3.36 -2.00 -2.87
CA VAL A 114 -2.73 -0.96 -3.67
C VAL A 114 -1.83 -0.11 -2.79
N THR A 115 -0.65 0.20 -3.29
CA THR A 115 0.25 1.17 -2.66
C THR A 115 0.62 2.26 -3.65
N VAL A 116 0.62 3.50 -3.19
CA VAL A 116 1.03 4.68 -3.96
C VAL A 116 2.23 5.30 -3.30
N GLN A 117 3.28 5.51 -4.08
CA GLN A 117 4.48 6.20 -3.63
C GLN A 117 4.23 7.71 -3.59
N LEU A 118 4.30 8.33 -2.42
CA LEU A 118 4.02 9.75 -2.22
C LEU A 118 5.28 10.60 -2.03
N SER A 119 6.42 9.99 -1.70
CA SER A 119 7.72 10.66 -1.60
C SER A 119 8.51 10.49 -2.89
N SER A 120 9.35 11.49 -3.21
CA SER A 120 10.38 11.34 -4.25
C SER A 120 11.54 10.49 -3.74
N PRO A 121 12.30 9.81 -4.63
CA PRO A 121 13.40 8.94 -4.20
C PRO A 121 14.54 9.67 -3.48
N ASP A 122 14.66 10.98 -3.64
CA ASP A 122 15.66 11.85 -2.99
C ASP A 122 15.23 12.35 -1.60
N GLU A 123 13.99 12.10 -1.19
CA GLU A 123 13.47 12.51 0.12
C GLU A 123 13.83 11.52 1.24
N TYR A 124 14.34 10.31 0.91
CA TYR A 124 14.65 9.27 1.90
C TYR A 124 15.65 8.23 1.37
N GLU A 125 16.26 7.49 2.29
CA GLU A 125 17.11 6.34 1.99
C GLU A 125 16.56 5.07 2.63
N GLY A 126 16.82 3.92 2.01
CA GLY A 126 16.23 2.64 2.41
C GLY A 126 14.77 2.52 1.95
N GLY A 127 13.94 1.90 2.76
CA GLY A 127 12.49 1.81 2.53
C GLY A 127 12.09 1.03 1.28
N ASP A 128 12.89 0.05 0.85
CA ASP A 128 12.59 -0.76 -0.33
C ASP A 128 11.35 -1.62 -0.08
N PHE A 129 10.43 -1.62 -1.05
CA PHE A 129 9.29 -2.51 -1.07
C PHE A 129 9.68 -3.82 -1.76
N SER A 130 9.37 -4.95 -1.14
CA SER A 130 9.74 -6.27 -1.65
C SER A 130 8.64 -7.30 -1.47
N PHE A 131 8.55 -8.24 -2.41
CA PHE A 131 7.78 -9.48 -2.29
C PHE A 131 8.71 -10.64 -1.95
N SER A 132 8.23 -11.62 -1.15
CA SER A 132 9.00 -12.82 -0.82
C SER A 132 8.78 -13.96 -1.81
N GLU A 133 7.62 -14.00 -2.45
CA GLU A 133 7.16 -15.16 -3.24
C GLU A 133 7.24 -14.94 -4.76
N CYS A 134 7.62 -13.74 -5.19
CA CYS A 134 7.78 -13.40 -6.59
C CYS A 134 8.81 -12.29 -6.77
N GLN A 135 9.15 -11.98 -8.02
CA GLN A 135 10.04 -10.87 -8.34
C GLN A 135 9.46 -9.56 -7.81
N SER A 136 10.27 -8.81 -7.06
CA SER A 136 9.93 -7.47 -6.59
C SER A 136 10.02 -6.44 -7.72
N PRO A 137 9.25 -5.33 -7.61
CA PRO A 137 9.40 -4.20 -8.54
C PRO A 137 10.83 -3.64 -8.51
N ASP A 138 11.25 -3.10 -9.63
CA ASP A 138 12.55 -2.43 -9.75
C ASP A 138 12.54 -1.03 -9.10
N LYS A 139 13.65 -0.29 -9.26
CA LYS A 139 13.82 1.05 -8.67
C LYS A 139 12.80 2.07 -9.15
N SER A 140 12.14 1.85 -10.30
CA SER A 140 11.09 2.75 -10.80
C SER A 140 9.86 2.79 -9.88
N SER A 141 9.70 1.78 -9.03
CA SER A 141 8.65 1.76 -8.00
C SER A 141 8.78 2.89 -6.97
N LYS A 142 9.96 3.49 -6.83
CA LYS A 142 10.21 4.64 -5.94
C LYS A 142 9.85 5.99 -6.56
N GLU A 143 9.53 6.04 -7.84
CA GLU A 143 9.10 7.27 -8.49
C GLU A 143 7.80 7.79 -7.86
N LYS A 144 7.78 9.09 -7.51
CA LYS A 144 6.61 9.75 -6.91
C LYS A 144 5.38 9.61 -7.82
N GLY A 145 4.25 9.24 -7.25
CA GLY A 145 3.03 8.98 -7.99
C GLY A 145 2.90 7.59 -8.61
N THR A 146 3.88 6.70 -8.39
CA THR A 146 3.80 5.31 -8.83
C THR A 146 2.75 4.54 -8.04
N VAL A 147 1.90 3.81 -8.75
CA VAL A 147 0.86 2.94 -8.20
C VAL A 147 1.23 1.48 -8.43
N LEU A 148 1.20 0.68 -7.38
CA LEU A 148 1.44 -0.76 -7.41
C LEU A 148 0.19 -1.47 -6.88
N VAL A 149 -0.35 -2.41 -7.67
CA VAL A 149 -1.53 -3.22 -7.31
C VAL A 149 -1.15 -4.69 -7.30
N PHE A 150 -1.54 -5.40 -6.24
CA PHE A 150 -1.22 -6.82 -6.06
C PHE A 150 -2.29 -7.54 -5.22
N PRO A 151 -2.41 -8.88 -5.35
CA PRO A 151 -3.29 -9.67 -4.49
C PRO A 151 -2.89 -9.57 -3.02
N SER A 152 -3.86 -9.34 -2.15
CA SER A 152 -3.62 -9.12 -0.71
C SER A 152 -3.01 -10.32 0.03
N TYR A 153 -3.04 -11.51 -0.57
CA TYR A 153 -2.38 -12.70 -0.01
C TYR A 153 -0.87 -12.77 -0.26
N LEU A 154 -0.30 -11.92 -1.14
CA LEU A 154 1.14 -11.92 -1.37
C LEU A 154 1.88 -11.33 -0.16
N GLN A 155 2.86 -12.07 0.32
CA GLN A 155 3.72 -11.61 1.40
C GLN A 155 4.68 -10.53 0.91
N HIS A 156 4.72 -9.42 1.63
CA HIS A 156 5.53 -8.25 1.27
C HIS A 156 6.06 -7.54 2.51
N ALA A 157 7.06 -6.67 2.29
CA ALA A 157 7.69 -5.91 3.34
C ALA A 157 8.14 -4.53 2.85
N VAL A 158 8.27 -3.60 3.78
CA VAL A 158 8.98 -2.33 3.61
C VAL A 158 10.23 -2.38 4.47
N GLN A 159 11.40 -2.39 3.83
CA GLN A 159 12.68 -2.38 4.52
C GLN A 159 12.87 -1.10 5.34
N PRO A 160 13.71 -1.10 6.38
CA PRO A 160 13.93 0.09 7.19
C PRO A 160 14.33 1.31 6.37
N VAL A 161 13.65 2.44 6.63
CA VAL A 161 14.07 3.76 6.17
C VAL A 161 15.20 4.22 7.09
N THR A 162 16.34 4.58 6.50
CA THR A 162 17.57 4.92 7.24
C THR A 162 17.78 6.42 7.39
N SER A 163 17.23 7.22 6.48
CA SER A 163 17.21 8.68 6.57
C SER A 163 15.99 9.26 5.85
N GLY A 164 15.61 10.48 6.19
CA GLY A 164 14.47 11.16 5.60
C GLY A 164 13.12 10.56 6.00
N THR A 165 12.11 10.76 5.16
CA THR A 165 10.74 10.27 5.40
C THR A 165 10.15 9.68 4.13
N ARG A 166 9.80 8.40 4.18
CA ARG A 166 9.03 7.76 3.11
C ARG A 166 7.54 7.83 3.42
N ARG A 167 6.78 8.38 2.48
CA ARG A 167 5.32 8.46 2.55
C ARG A 167 4.69 7.58 1.48
N SER A 168 3.65 6.87 1.86
CA SER A 168 2.85 6.07 0.94
C SER A 168 1.36 6.13 1.29
N LEU A 169 0.52 5.89 0.30
CA LEU A 169 -0.90 5.62 0.49
C LEU A 169 -1.12 4.13 0.25
N VAL A 170 -1.78 3.47 1.16
CA VAL A 170 -2.13 2.05 1.04
C VAL A 170 -3.63 1.92 1.11
N ALA A 171 -4.20 1.07 0.27
CA ALA A 171 -5.62 0.74 0.36
C ALA A 171 -5.84 -0.75 0.11
N TRP A 172 -6.86 -1.28 0.77
CA TRP A 172 -7.24 -2.69 0.69
C TRP A 172 -8.67 -2.80 0.19
N PHE A 173 -8.80 -3.20 -1.09
CA PHE A 173 -10.09 -3.41 -1.73
C PHE A 173 -10.64 -4.77 -1.35
N GLU A 174 -11.88 -4.75 -0.88
CA GLU A 174 -12.57 -5.91 -0.36
C GLU A 174 -13.44 -6.58 -1.42
N GLY A 175 -13.75 -7.84 -1.18
CA GLY A 175 -14.71 -8.63 -1.93
C GLY A 175 -15.24 -9.77 -1.07
N PRO A 176 -16.07 -10.66 -1.64
CA PRO A 176 -16.57 -11.81 -0.91
C PRO A 176 -15.43 -12.72 -0.47
N ARG A 177 -15.64 -13.43 0.64
CA ARG A 177 -14.66 -14.37 1.18
C ARG A 177 -14.12 -15.33 0.09
N TRP A 178 -12.86 -15.68 0.18
CA TRP A 178 -12.28 -16.75 -0.63
C TRP A 178 -12.91 -18.09 -0.25
N ILE A 179 -13.31 -18.87 -1.25
CA ILE A 179 -13.88 -20.21 -1.11
C ILE A 179 -13.11 -21.22 -1.94
#